data_f6012e4f2ba048ae7005b099549d78e2
#
_entry.id   f6012e4f2ba048ae7005b099549d78e2
#
_cell.length_a   1.000
_cell.length_b   1.000
_cell.length_c   1.000
_cell.angle_alpha   90.00
_cell.angle_beta   90.00
_cell.angle_gamma   90.00
#
_symmetry.space_group_name_H-M   'P 1'
#
loop_
_entity.id
_entity.type
_entity.pdbx_description
1 polymer ?
#
loop_
_entity_poly.entity_id
_entity_poly.type
_entity_poly.pdbx_seq_one_letter_code
_entity_poly.pdbx_strand_id
1 'polypeptide(L)'
;YYYGGTTPVERTFGGRWPFNLYATNGYIVYVMQPSGATGFGQEFSARHQNNWGKITADEIIACTKAFLKAHPFVDAQRVGCMGASYGGFTTMYLQTRTDIFACAISHAGISSISSYWGEGYWGYSYSALASANSYPWNARDMYTLQSPLFNADKINTPILFLHGTVDTNVPIGESIQMFTALKLLGKPTAFVQVVGQNHQILDYKKRAEWNKTIYAWFAKWLKNQPEWWNAMYPEKSL
;
A
#
# COMPACT_ATOMS: atom_id res chain seq x y z
N TYR A 1 7.63 5.92 -1.55
CA TYR A 1 7.49 4.70 -0.73
C TYR A 1 7.46 5.04 0.77
N TYR A 2 6.69 4.31 1.52
CA TYR A 2 6.51 4.39 2.97
C TYR A 2 6.11 3.01 3.51
N TYR A 3 6.16 2.84 4.83
CA TYR A 3 5.58 1.67 5.49
C TYR A 3 4.37 2.05 6.35
N GLY A 4 4.55 2.94 7.32
CA GLY A 4 3.47 3.47 8.16
C GLY A 4 3.12 2.65 9.39
N GLY A 5 3.69 1.44 9.53
CA GLY A 5 3.61 0.63 10.74
C GLY A 5 4.78 0.87 11.68
N THR A 6 4.93 -0.02 12.69
CA THR A 6 5.96 0.11 13.73
C THR A 6 7.39 -0.17 13.26
N THR A 7 7.56 -0.79 12.08
CA THR A 7 8.89 -1.05 11.51
C THR A 7 9.37 0.16 10.72
N PRO A 8 10.60 0.65 10.94
CA PRO A 8 11.15 1.74 10.17
C PRO A 8 11.40 1.35 8.70
N VAL A 9 11.37 2.34 7.82
CA VAL A 9 11.74 2.16 6.41
C VAL A 9 13.26 2.11 6.30
N GLU A 10 13.77 1.06 5.69
CA GLU A 10 15.20 0.89 5.45
C GLU A 10 15.56 1.19 4.00
N ARG A 11 16.73 1.79 3.80
CA ARG A 11 17.35 1.95 2.48
C ARG A 11 18.25 0.75 2.22
N THR A 12 17.67 -0.33 1.71
CA THR A 12 18.44 -1.52 1.39
C THR A 12 18.67 -1.68 -0.11
N PHE A 13 19.88 -2.11 -0.49
CA PHE A 13 20.17 -2.61 -1.82
C PHE A 13 19.57 -4.02 -1.94
N GLY A 14 18.73 -4.24 -2.95
CA GLY A 14 18.20 -5.58 -3.24
C GLY A 14 17.07 -6.04 -2.32
N GLY A 15 16.47 -5.18 -1.52
CA GLY A 15 15.27 -5.46 -0.74
C GLY A 15 14.04 -5.76 -1.61
N ARG A 16 12.87 -5.87 -0.99
CA ARG A 16 11.58 -6.05 -1.71
C ARG A 16 11.38 -4.96 -2.78
N TRP A 17 11.80 -3.75 -2.48
CA TRP A 17 11.67 -2.58 -3.34
C TRP A 17 13.06 -2.09 -3.80
N PRO A 18 13.46 -2.39 -5.03
CA PRO A 18 14.77 -1.99 -5.54
C PRO A 18 14.74 -0.52 -5.99
N PHE A 19 14.83 0.42 -5.05
CA PHE A 19 14.71 1.87 -5.29
C PHE A 19 15.68 2.40 -6.34
N ASN A 20 16.91 1.88 -6.35
CA ASN A 20 17.93 2.21 -7.35
C ASN A 20 17.51 1.82 -8.78
N LEU A 21 16.82 0.67 -8.95
CA LEU A 21 16.30 0.27 -10.25
C LEU A 21 15.15 1.17 -10.73
N TYR A 22 14.30 1.65 -9.83
CA TYR A 22 13.30 2.65 -10.21
C TYR A 22 13.96 3.94 -10.67
N ALA A 23 14.98 4.42 -9.93
CA ALA A 23 15.72 5.63 -10.30
C ALA A 23 16.41 5.50 -11.67
N THR A 24 17.05 4.37 -11.96
CA THR A 24 17.69 4.13 -13.28
C THR A 24 16.66 4.02 -14.43
N ASN A 25 15.39 3.75 -14.13
CA ASN A 25 14.31 3.75 -15.09
C ASN A 25 13.60 5.13 -15.21
N GLY A 26 14.23 6.19 -14.74
CA GLY A 26 13.77 7.56 -14.92
C GLY A 26 12.68 7.99 -13.93
N TYR A 27 12.58 7.34 -12.77
CA TYR A 27 11.72 7.77 -11.67
C TYR A 27 12.52 8.47 -10.59
N ILE A 28 11.95 9.50 -10.00
CA ILE A 28 12.42 10.05 -8.73
C ILE A 28 11.83 9.20 -7.63
N VAL A 29 12.66 8.67 -6.74
CA VAL A 29 12.21 7.83 -5.64
C VAL A 29 12.24 8.63 -4.34
N TYR A 30 11.07 8.93 -3.82
CA TYR A 30 10.87 9.58 -2.53
C TYR A 30 10.52 8.54 -1.49
N VAL A 31 11.34 8.44 -0.44
CA VAL A 31 11.14 7.50 0.67
C VAL A 31 10.87 8.30 1.93
N MET A 32 9.72 8.08 2.54
CA MET A 32 9.29 8.80 3.73
C MET A 32 9.17 7.85 4.93
N GLN A 33 9.65 8.30 6.07
CA GLN A 33 9.47 7.65 7.36
C GLN A 33 8.39 8.41 8.16
N PRO A 34 7.12 7.96 8.16
CA PRO A 34 6.08 8.57 8.99
C PRO A 34 6.27 8.18 10.46
N SER A 35 5.63 8.93 11.36
CA SER A 35 5.61 8.60 12.78
C SER A 35 4.88 7.26 13.05
N GLY A 36 5.15 6.69 14.22
CA GLY A 36 4.68 5.35 14.61
C GLY A 36 5.77 4.28 14.57
N ALA A 37 6.84 4.48 13.79
CA ALA A 37 7.96 3.53 13.75
C ALA A 37 8.84 3.63 14.97
N THR A 38 9.46 2.49 15.33
CA THR A 38 10.47 2.41 16.39
C THR A 38 11.80 3.04 15.96
N GLY A 39 12.65 3.39 16.91
CA GLY A 39 14.00 3.92 16.65
C GLY A 39 14.10 5.45 16.59
N PHE A 40 12.99 6.18 16.71
CA PHE A 40 12.93 7.65 16.64
C PHE A 40 12.42 8.30 17.92
N GLY A 41 12.48 7.58 19.04
CA GLY A 41 11.97 8.01 20.34
C GLY A 41 10.56 7.53 20.64
N GLN A 42 10.24 7.49 21.92
CA GLN A 42 8.99 6.89 22.40
C GLN A 42 7.74 7.67 21.95
N GLU A 43 7.78 9.00 21.99
CA GLU A 43 6.66 9.83 21.52
C GLU A 43 6.34 9.62 20.04
N PHE A 44 7.39 9.48 19.21
CA PHE A 44 7.24 9.21 17.80
C PHE A 44 6.58 7.85 17.56
N SER A 45 7.01 6.82 18.26
CA SER A 45 6.46 5.47 18.17
C SER A 45 5.03 5.38 18.70
N ALA A 46 4.73 6.07 19.81
CA ALA A 46 3.43 6.03 20.47
C ALA A 46 2.28 6.62 19.61
N ARG A 47 2.58 7.42 18.60
CA ARG A 47 1.58 7.97 17.67
C ARG A 47 0.83 6.90 16.88
N HIS A 48 1.39 5.69 16.81
CA HIS A 48 0.75 4.55 16.17
C HIS A 48 -0.38 3.94 17.02
N GLN A 49 -0.39 4.17 18.33
CA GLN A 49 -1.33 3.56 19.25
C GLN A 49 -2.77 4.01 18.95
N ASN A 50 -3.67 3.03 18.73
CA ASN A 50 -5.07 3.25 18.33
C ASN A 50 -5.24 4.12 17.07
N ASN A 51 -4.20 4.30 16.31
CA ASN A 51 -4.16 5.11 15.10
C ASN A 51 -3.51 4.34 13.96
N TRP A 52 -4.31 3.55 13.26
CA TRP A 52 -3.80 2.73 12.18
C TRP A 52 -3.36 3.54 10.96
N GLY A 53 -4.07 4.60 10.62
CA GLY A 53 -3.77 5.29 9.37
C GLY A 53 -3.86 6.81 9.38
N LYS A 54 -4.63 7.41 10.28
CA LYS A 54 -4.96 8.83 10.17
C LYS A 54 -3.73 9.74 10.28
N ILE A 55 -2.97 9.63 11.36
CA ILE A 55 -1.76 10.45 11.58
C ILE A 55 -0.74 10.18 10.48
N THR A 56 -0.49 8.91 10.19
CA THR A 56 0.44 8.48 9.14
C THR A 56 0.07 9.04 7.78
N ALA A 57 -1.20 8.99 7.39
CA ALA A 57 -1.66 9.53 6.12
C ALA A 57 -1.53 11.05 6.06
N ASP A 58 -1.93 11.76 7.12
CA ASP A 58 -1.84 13.21 7.18
C ASP A 58 -0.35 13.67 7.04
N GLU A 59 0.58 12.99 7.69
CA GLU A 59 2.03 13.24 7.56
C GLU A 59 2.54 12.94 6.15
N ILE A 60 2.18 11.80 5.55
CA ILE A 60 2.61 11.44 4.19
C ILE A 60 2.10 12.47 3.18
N ILE A 61 0.84 12.88 3.29
CA ILE A 61 0.25 13.92 2.42
C ILE A 61 0.98 15.25 2.57
N ALA A 62 1.19 15.70 3.80
CA ALA A 62 1.87 16.97 4.09
C ALA A 62 3.32 16.97 3.57
N CYS A 63 4.07 15.91 3.87
CA CYS A 63 5.46 15.76 3.43
C CYS A 63 5.57 15.63 1.91
N THR A 64 4.65 14.91 1.26
CA THR A 64 4.63 14.80 -0.22
C THR A 64 4.39 16.17 -0.85
N LYS A 65 3.42 16.94 -0.35
CA LYS A 65 3.19 18.32 -0.84
C LYS A 65 4.40 19.23 -0.61
N ALA A 66 5.03 19.12 0.56
CA ALA A 66 6.25 19.89 0.85
C ALA A 66 7.41 19.51 -0.05
N PHE A 67 7.61 18.21 -0.32
CA PHE A 67 8.62 17.71 -1.25
C PHE A 67 8.40 18.26 -2.67
N LEU A 68 7.18 18.19 -3.19
CA LEU A 68 6.84 18.69 -4.52
C LEU A 68 7.09 20.21 -4.62
N LYS A 69 6.73 20.95 -3.57
CA LYS A 69 7.02 22.42 -3.51
C LYS A 69 8.51 22.73 -3.50
N ALA A 70 9.31 21.94 -2.78
CA ALA A 70 10.75 22.13 -2.68
C ALA A 70 11.51 21.69 -3.94
N HIS A 71 10.90 20.83 -4.77
CA HIS A 71 11.51 20.24 -5.96
C HIS A 71 10.67 20.50 -7.22
N PRO A 72 10.62 21.74 -7.76
CA PRO A 72 9.73 22.12 -8.86
C PRO A 72 10.04 21.41 -10.19
N PHE A 73 11.15 20.69 -10.30
CA PHE A 73 11.45 19.82 -11.43
C PHE A 73 10.69 18.48 -11.41
N VAL A 74 10.02 18.16 -10.28
CA VAL A 74 9.16 16.97 -10.15
C VAL A 74 7.77 17.30 -10.66
N ASP A 75 7.25 16.46 -11.54
CA ASP A 75 5.88 16.62 -12.04
C ASP A 75 4.87 16.19 -10.98
N ALA A 76 4.19 17.15 -10.38
CA ALA A 76 3.21 16.92 -9.32
C ALA A 76 1.96 16.13 -9.77
N GLN A 77 1.70 16.03 -11.09
CA GLN A 77 0.59 15.25 -11.63
C GLN A 77 0.97 13.79 -11.88
N ARG A 78 2.25 13.44 -11.79
CA ARG A 78 2.78 12.10 -12.05
C ARG A 78 3.42 11.48 -10.82
N VAL A 79 2.73 11.55 -9.70
CA VAL A 79 3.18 10.97 -8.42
C VAL A 79 2.47 9.64 -8.19
N GLY A 80 3.21 8.56 -8.15
CA GLY A 80 2.71 7.25 -7.75
C GLY A 80 3.10 6.92 -6.31
N CYS A 81 2.32 6.10 -5.64
CA CYS A 81 2.68 5.60 -4.31
C CYS A 81 2.58 4.08 -4.24
N MET A 82 3.37 3.49 -3.35
CA MET A 82 3.37 2.05 -3.15
C MET A 82 3.79 1.66 -1.74
N GLY A 83 3.24 0.54 -1.27
CA GLY A 83 3.61 -0.06 -0.01
C GLY A 83 3.21 -1.53 0.07
N ALA A 84 3.80 -2.25 1.02
CA ALA A 84 3.49 -3.65 1.25
C ALA A 84 3.06 -3.89 2.70
N SER A 85 2.21 -4.90 2.93
CA SER A 85 1.75 -5.26 4.26
C SER A 85 1.05 -4.08 4.92
N TYR A 86 1.53 -3.60 6.05
CA TYR A 86 1.04 -2.35 6.62
C TYR A 86 1.17 -1.16 5.65
N GLY A 87 2.23 -1.11 4.84
CA GLY A 87 2.38 -0.12 3.77
C GLY A 87 1.31 -0.27 2.68
N GLY A 88 0.83 -1.47 2.42
CA GLY A 88 -0.30 -1.72 1.53
C GLY A 88 -1.63 -1.20 2.11
N PHE A 89 -1.85 -1.40 3.42
CA PHE A 89 -2.94 -0.74 4.16
C PHE A 89 -2.83 0.79 4.03
N THR A 90 -1.66 1.35 4.37
CA THR A 90 -1.41 2.80 4.28
C THR A 90 -1.67 3.31 2.87
N THR A 91 -1.29 2.56 1.83
CA THR A 91 -1.55 2.91 0.44
C THR A 91 -3.05 3.02 0.15
N MET A 92 -3.84 2.02 0.52
CA MET A 92 -5.30 2.07 0.34
C MET A 92 -5.93 3.19 1.17
N TYR A 93 -5.50 3.34 2.43
CA TYR A 93 -6.03 4.37 3.32
C TYR A 93 -5.76 5.79 2.81
N LEU A 94 -4.57 6.05 2.27
CA LEU A 94 -4.24 7.34 1.64
C LEU A 94 -5.23 7.70 0.54
N GLN A 95 -5.62 6.75 -0.32
CA GLN A 95 -6.55 7.04 -1.41
C GLN A 95 -7.97 7.37 -0.92
N THR A 96 -8.33 7.02 0.31
CA THR A 96 -9.57 7.47 0.93
C THR A 96 -9.49 8.92 1.45
N ARG A 97 -8.30 9.52 1.46
CA ARG A 97 -8.00 10.82 2.10
C ARG A 97 -7.53 11.90 1.13
N THR A 98 -7.03 11.51 -0.06
CA THR A 98 -6.42 12.46 -0.99
C THR A 98 -6.40 11.91 -2.42
N ASP A 99 -6.44 12.80 -3.40
CA ASP A 99 -6.31 12.52 -4.82
C ASP A 99 -4.96 13.01 -5.40
N ILE A 100 -3.94 13.24 -4.54
CA ILE A 100 -2.63 13.74 -5.01
C ILE A 100 -1.81 12.70 -5.76
N PHE A 101 -2.19 11.42 -5.70
CA PHE A 101 -1.49 10.33 -6.37
C PHE A 101 -2.19 9.95 -7.67
N ALA A 102 -1.44 9.90 -8.76
CA ALA A 102 -1.94 9.49 -10.08
C ALA A 102 -2.19 7.97 -10.16
N CYS A 103 -1.48 7.18 -9.37
CA CYS A 103 -1.75 5.75 -9.19
C CYS A 103 -1.14 5.21 -7.90
N ALA A 104 -1.60 4.04 -7.49
CA ALA A 104 -1.16 3.39 -6.26
C ALA A 104 -0.91 1.89 -6.48
N ILE A 105 -0.02 1.30 -5.67
CA ILE A 105 0.23 -0.14 -5.62
C ILE A 105 0.17 -0.62 -4.17
N SER A 106 -0.79 -1.49 -3.88
CA SER A 106 -0.95 -2.16 -2.59
C SER A 106 -0.50 -3.62 -2.71
N HIS A 107 0.64 -3.97 -2.13
CA HIS A 107 1.09 -5.35 -2.05
C HIS A 107 0.72 -5.94 -0.69
N ALA A 108 -0.06 -7.04 -0.69
CA ALA A 108 -0.46 -7.75 0.52
C ALA A 108 -0.96 -6.80 1.63
N GLY A 109 -1.77 -5.81 1.26
CA GLY A 109 -2.27 -4.78 2.16
C GLY A 109 -3.52 -5.22 2.91
N ILE A 110 -3.71 -4.66 4.09
CA ILE A 110 -4.87 -4.88 4.96
C ILE A 110 -5.96 -3.90 4.53
N SER A 111 -7.11 -4.39 4.09
CA SER A 111 -8.24 -3.55 3.69
C SER A 111 -9.28 -3.39 4.80
N SER A 112 -9.40 -4.38 5.68
CA SER A 112 -10.30 -4.37 6.83
C SER A 112 -9.55 -4.81 8.08
N ILE A 113 -9.47 -3.92 9.06
CA ILE A 113 -8.81 -4.21 10.33
C ILE A 113 -9.53 -5.36 11.07
N SER A 114 -10.86 -5.48 10.90
CA SER A 114 -11.66 -6.53 11.56
C SER A 114 -11.34 -7.92 11.02
N SER A 115 -11.31 -8.11 9.70
CA SER A 115 -10.97 -9.42 9.11
C SER A 115 -9.52 -9.79 9.38
N TYR A 116 -8.61 -8.81 9.24
CA TYR A 116 -7.20 -9.01 9.56
C TYR A 116 -6.97 -9.39 11.03
N TRP A 117 -7.71 -8.80 11.96
CA TRP A 117 -7.64 -9.14 13.37
C TRP A 117 -7.92 -10.63 13.63
N GLY A 118 -8.90 -11.21 12.94
CA GLY A 118 -9.29 -12.60 13.13
C GLY A 118 -8.50 -13.62 12.31
N GLU A 119 -8.00 -13.24 11.14
CA GLU A 119 -7.38 -14.14 10.17
C GLU A 119 -5.88 -13.90 9.96
N GLY A 120 -5.39 -12.68 10.21
CA GLY A 120 -3.98 -12.35 10.00
C GLY A 120 -3.09 -12.88 11.10
N TYR A 121 -1.90 -13.35 10.73
CA TYR A 121 -0.91 -13.89 11.68
C TYR A 121 -0.62 -12.96 12.86
N TRP A 122 -0.55 -11.65 12.59
CA TRP A 122 -0.26 -10.62 13.59
C TRP A 122 -1.53 -9.96 14.18
N GLY A 123 -2.72 -10.32 13.70
CA GLY A 123 -3.96 -9.59 14.03
C GLY A 123 -4.21 -9.47 15.52
N TYR A 124 -4.18 -10.58 16.23
CA TYR A 124 -4.38 -10.61 17.67
C TYR A 124 -3.27 -9.88 18.45
N SER A 125 -2.01 -10.21 18.15
CA SER A 125 -0.86 -9.57 18.85
C SER A 125 -0.76 -8.08 18.54
N TYR A 126 -1.11 -7.68 17.34
CA TYR A 126 -1.12 -6.27 16.96
C TYR A 126 -2.16 -5.47 17.76
N SER A 127 -3.35 -6.04 17.97
CA SER A 127 -4.38 -5.42 18.79
C SER A 127 -3.98 -5.29 20.27
N ALA A 128 -3.25 -6.27 20.80
CA ALA A 128 -2.80 -6.24 22.18
C ALA A 128 -1.70 -5.18 22.42
N LEU A 129 -0.74 -5.07 21.50
CA LEU A 129 0.45 -4.23 21.67
C LEU A 129 0.32 -2.86 21.01
N ALA A 130 0.02 -2.81 19.72
CA ALA A 130 -0.01 -1.57 18.95
C ALA A 130 -1.34 -0.82 19.08
N SER A 131 -2.43 -1.52 19.41
CA SER A 131 -3.75 -0.91 19.60
C SER A 131 -4.19 -0.83 21.06
N ALA A 132 -3.27 -0.95 22.01
CA ALA A 132 -3.53 -0.77 23.45
C ALA A 132 -4.75 -1.55 23.96
N ASN A 133 -4.86 -2.84 23.65
CA ASN A 133 -5.97 -3.70 24.00
C ASN A 133 -7.33 -3.24 23.45
N SER A 134 -7.33 -2.56 22.29
CA SER A 134 -8.54 -2.23 21.56
C SER A 134 -8.93 -3.38 20.62
N TYR A 135 -10.15 -3.87 20.76
CA TYR A 135 -10.68 -5.02 20.04
C TYR A 135 -11.97 -4.65 19.28
N PRO A 136 -12.44 -5.46 18.32
CA PRO A 136 -13.64 -5.14 17.55
C PRO A 136 -14.89 -4.83 18.38
N TRP A 137 -15.03 -5.42 19.55
CA TRP A 137 -16.19 -5.22 20.44
C TRP A 137 -16.12 -3.98 21.34
N ASN A 138 -14.92 -3.45 21.63
CA ASN A 138 -14.72 -2.26 22.50
C ASN A 138 -14.22 -1.03 21.76
N ALA A 139 -13.81 -1.17 20.48
CA ALA A 139 -13.27 -0.08 19.66
C ALA A 139 -13.81 -0.10 18.21
N ARG A 140 -15.12 -0.28 18.06
CA ARG A 140 -15.80 -0.47 16.76
C ARG A 140 -15.39 0.57 15.72
N ASP A 141 -15.36 1.84 16.10
CA ASP A 141 -15.03 2.94 15.18
C ASP A 141 -13.61 2.82 14.64
N MET A 142 -12.66 2.39 15.46
CA MET A 142 -11.29 2.15 14.98
C MET A 142 -11.28 1.04 13.91
N TYR A 143 -11.99 -0.06 14.17
CA TYR A 143 -12.03 -1.21 13.26
C TYR A 143 -12.81 -0.95 11.98
N THR A 144 -13.75 -0.03 11.98
CA THR A 144 -14.55 0.33 10.80
C THR A 144 -14.03 1.58 10.11
N LEU A 145 -14.00 2.74 10.80
CA LEU A 145 -13.69 4.03 10.18
C LEU A 145 -12.23 4.13 9.71
N GLN A 146 -11.30 3.38 10.35
CA GLN A 146 -9.92 3.34 9.90
C GLN A 146 -9.63 2.22 8.90
N SER A 147 -10.61 1.37 8.59
CA SER A 147 -10.47 0.36 7.52
C SER A 147 -10.71 0.97 6.15
N PRO A 148 -9.77 0.84 5.20
CA PRO A 148 -9.96 1.34 3.84
C PRO A 148 -11.21 0.81 3.15
N LEU A 149 -11.57 -0.44 3.39
CA LEU A 149 -12.73 -1.10 2.76
C LEU A 149 -14.03 -0.35 2.99
N PHE A 150 -14.28 0.13 4.22
CA PHE A 150 -15.51 0.86 4.57
C PHE A 150 -15.51 2.31 4.06
N ASN A 151 -14.46 2.72 3.37
CA ASN A 151 -14.30 4.03 2.74
C ASN A 151 -13.93 3.90 1.25
N ALA A 152 -14.17 2.75 0.63
CA ALA A 152 -13.77 2.45 -0.75
C ALA A 152 -14.44 3.39 -1.77
N ASP A 153 -15.64 3.86 -1.48
CA ASP A 153 -16.39 4.82 -2.29
C ASP A 153 -15.66 6.16 -2.51
N LYS A 154 -14.79 6.54 -1.57
CA LYS A 154 -13.99 7.77 -1.63
C LYS A 154 -12.76 7.67 -2.52
N ILE A 155 -12.38 6.45 -2.95
CA ILE A 155 -11.18 6.21 -3.74
C ILE A 155 -11.44 6.55 -5.21
N ASN A 156 -10.60 7.41 -5.79
CA ASN A 156 -10.60 7.73 -7.21
C ASN A 156 -9.31 7.30 -7.92
N THR A 157 -8.22 7.21 -7.19
CA THR A 157 -6.90 6.82 -7.70
C THR A 157 -6.91 5.36 -8.19
N PRO A 158 -6.36 5.06 -9.38
CA PRO A 158 -6.16 3.69 -9.85
C PRO A 158 -5.27 2.89 -8.90
N ILE A 159 -5.74 1.73 -8.45
CA ILE A 159 -4.99 0.86 -7.53
C ILE A 159 -4.69 -0.49 -8.17
N LEU A 160 -3.42 -0.88 -8.17
CA LEU A 160 -2.97 -2.23 -8.42
C LEU A 160 -2.83 -2.99 -7.10
N PHE A 161 -3.52 -4.12 -6.99
CA PHE A 161 -3.30 -5.09 -5.92
C PHE A 161 -2.34 -6.18 -6.37
N LEU A 162 -1.36 -6.48 -5.53
CA LEU A 162 -0.40 -7.59 -5.70
C LEU A 162 -0.45 -8.45 -4.45
N HIS A 163 -0.63 -9.78 -4.59
CA HIS A 163 -0.74 -10.65 -3.41
C HIS A 163 -0.30 -12.08 -3.72
N GLY A 164 0.45 -12.70 -2.81
CA GLY A 164 0.77 -14.13 -2.85
C GLY A 164 -0.45 -14.97 -2.46
N THR A 165 -0.75 -16.03 -3.22
CA THR A 165 -1.99 -16.80 -2.99
C THR A 165 -1.98 -17.65 -1.71
N VAL A 166 -0.83 -17.84 -1.08
CA VAL A 166 -0.66 -18.60 0.16
C VAL A 166 -0.10 -17.72 1.28
N ASP A 167 -0.39 -16.42 1.22
CA ASP A 167 0.04 -15.45 2.24
C ASP A 167 -0.64 -15.75 3.58
N THR A 168 0.17 -16.05 4.60
CA THR A 168 -0.28 -16.34 5.97
C THR A 168 -0.16 -15.14 6.91
N ASN A 169 0.62 -14.10 6.53
CA ASN A 169 0.72 -12.89 7.34
C ASN A 169 -0.51 -11.99 7.16
N VAL A 170 -0.82 -11.72 5.90
CA VAL A 170 -2.02 -10.97 5.49
C VAL A 170 -2.78 -11.87 4.52
N PRO A 171 -3.93 -12.40 4.91
CA PRO A 171 -4.72 -13.28 4.05
C PRO A 171 -5.08 -12.58 2.73
N ILE A 172 -5.01 -13.32 1.61
CA ILE A 172 -5.32 -12.79 0.28
C ILE A 172 -6.74 -12.21 0.19
N GLY A 173 -7.64 -12.63 1.06
CA GLY A 173 -8.99 -12.09 1.21
C GLY A 173 -9.02 -10.57 1.39
N GLU A 174 -7.99 -9.99 2.01
CA GLU A 174 -7.86 -8.54 2.17
C GLU A 174 -7.76 -7.81 0.82
N SER A 175 -6.99 -8.33 -0.12
CA SER A 175 -6.93 -7.78 -1.48
C SER A 175 -8.19 -8.11 -2.29
N ILE A 176 -8.74 -9.31 -2.16
CA ILE A 176 -9.95 -9.74 -2.88
C ILE A 176 -11.13 -8.83 -2.56
N GLN A 177 -11.43 -8.60 -1.26
CA GLN A 177 -12.58 -7.81 -0.85
C GLN A 177 -12.46 -6.34 -1.31
N MET A 178 -11.27 -5.75 -1.24
CA MET A 178 -11.06 -4.36 -1.68
C MET A 178 -11.13 -4.22 -3.20
N PHE A 179 -10.50 -5.16 -3.93
CA PHE A 179 -10.62 -5.22 -5.40
C PHE A 179 -12.08 -5.35 -5.83
N THR A 180 -12.84 -6.24 -5.18
CA THR A 180 -14.26 -6.43 -5.46
C THR A 180 -15.06 -5.15 -5.21
N ALA A 181 -14.83 -4.47 -4.09
CA ALA A 181 -15.49 -3.21 -3.78
C ALA A 181 -15.20 -2.14 -4.85
N LEU A 182 -13.94 -1.96 -5.25
CA LEU A 182 -13.57 -0.99 -6.28
C LEU A 182 -14.13 -1.34 -7.66
N LYS A 183 -14.21 -2.63 -8.02
CA LYS A 183 -14.85 -3.08 -9.26
C LYS A 183 -16.34 -2.77 -9.29
N LEU A 184 -17.06 -3.05 -8.19
CA LEU A 184 -18.49 -2.74 -8.06
C LEU A 184 -18.76 -1.23 -8.12
N LEU A 185 -17.83 -0.41 -7.60
CA LEU A 185 -17.90 1.05 -7.66
C LEU A 185 -17.45 1.63 -9.02
N GLY A 186 -17.07 0.78 -9.99
CA GLY A 186 -16.60 1.22 -11.31
C GLY A 186 -15.25 1.94 -11.28
N LYS A 187 -14.44 1.74 -10.22
CA LYS A 187 -13.15 2.40 -10.05
C LYS A 187 -12.04 1.68 -10.83
N PRO A 188 -11.07 2.41 -11.41
CA PRO A 188 -9.93 1.80 -12.09
C PRO A 188 -9.10 0.96 -11.11
N THR A 189 -9.04 -0.35 -11.32
CA THR A 189 -8.30 -1.26 -10.46
C THR A 189 -7.87 -2.51 -11.20
N ALA A 190 -6.76 -3.10 -10.76
CA ALA A 190 -6.27 -4.39 -11.23
C ALA A 190 -5.81 -5.25 -10.06
N PHE A 191 -5.87 -6.57 -10.21
CA PHE A 191 -5.41 -7.51 -9.21
C PHE A 191 -4.57 -8.61 -9.84
N VAL A 192 -3.32 -8.73 -9.42
CA VAL A 192 -2.38 -9.77 -9.85
C VAL A 192 -2.03 -10.65 -8.68
N GLN A 193 -2.43 -11.93 -8.78
CA GLN A 193 -2.15 -12.96 -7.79
C GLN A 193 -0.85 -13.67 -8.15
N VAL A 194 0.05 -13.82 -7.19
CA VAL A 194 1.31 -14.55 -7.37
C VAL A 194 1.15 -15.95 -6.79
N VAL A 195 0.82 -16.91 -7.66
CA VAL A 195 0.45 -18.28 -7.28
C VAL A 195 1.56 -18.97 -6.48
N GLY A 196 1.18 -19.55 -5.33
CA GLY A 196 2.08 -20.32 -4.46
C GLY A 196 3.12 -19.47 -3.72
N GLN A 197 3.02 -18.14 -3.74
CA GLN A 197 3.88 -17.28 -2.94
C GLN A 197 3.18 -16.82 -1.67
N ASN A 198 3.97 -16.66 -0.61
CA ASN A 198 3.56 -16.15 0.69
C ASN A 198 3.73 -14.62 0.72
N HIS A 199 3.79 -14.03 1.90
CA HIS A 199 3.89 -12.59 2.16
C HIS A 199 5.04 -11.88 1.43
N GLN A 200 6.11 -12.62 1.19
CA GLN A 200 7.23 -12.18 0.34
C GLN A 200 7.30 -13.05 -0.91
N ILE A 201 7.56 -12.41 -2.04
CA ILE A 201 7.74 -13.12 -3.31
C ILE A 201 9.20 -13.56 -3.38
N LEU A 202 9.49 -14.79 -2.96
CA LEU A 202 10.87 -15.31 -2.84
C LEU A 202 11.31 -16.11 -4.06
N ASP A 203 10.39 -16.70 -4.82
CA ASP A 203 10.73 -17.34 -6.09
C ASP A 203 11.29 -16.31 -7.08
N TYR A 204 12.49 -16.57 -7.59
CA TYR A 204 13.22 -15.63 -8.44
C TYR A 204 12.43 -15.24 -9.71
N LYS A 205 11.87 -16.23 -10.41
CA LYS A 205 11.13 -15.98 -11.66
C LYS A 205 9.85 -15.18 -11.40
N LYS A 206 9.10 -15.56 -10.37
CA LYS A 206 7.89 -14.84 -9.97
C LYS A 206 8.19 -13.43 -9.48
N ARG A 207 9.31 -13.26 -8.78
CA ARG A 207 9.76 -11.93 -8.33
C ARG A 207 10.14 -11.03 -9.51
N ALA A 208 10.78 -11.59 -10.54
CA ALA A 208 11.08 -10.85 -11.77
C ALA A 208 9.78 -10.36 -12.46
N GLU A 209 8.80 -11.25 -12.61
CA GLU A 209 7.49 -10.89 -13.19
C GLU A 209 6.71 -9.89 -12.31
N TRP A 210 6.77 -10.04 -11.00
CA TRP A 210 6.20 -9.11 -10.05
C TRP A 210 6.80 -7.69 -10.20
N ASN A 211 8.13 -7.58 -10.35
CA ASN A 211 8.78 -6.30 -10.64
C ASN A 211 8.35 -5.72 -12.00
N LYS A 212 8.30 -6.54 -13.05
CA LYS A 212 7.81 -6.11 -14.37
C LYS A 212 6.39 -5.56 -14.28
N THR A 213 5.52 -6.20 -13.51
CA THR A 213 4.14 -5.75 -13.27
C THR A 213 4.10 -4.35 -12.66
N ILE A 214 4.95 -4.10 -11.67
CA ILE A 214 5.07 -2.77 -11.03
C ILE A 214 5.52 -1.71 -12.04
N TYR A 215 6.57 -2.01 -12.82
CA TYR A 215 7.05 -1.09 -13.85
C TYR A 215 6.00 -0.81 -14.93
N ALA A 216 5.29 -1.84 -15.39
CA ALA A 216 4.24 -1.70 -16.38
C ALA A 216 3.07 -0.85 -15.87
N TRP A 217 2.68 -1.02 -14.59
CA TRP A 217 1.66 -0.19 -13.95
C TRP A 217 2.08 1.27 -13.86
N PHE A 218 3.26 1.55 -13.37
CA PHE A 218 3.79 2.90 -13.29
C PHE A 218 4.02 3.54 -14.68
N ALA A 219 4.48 2.78 -15.66
CA ALA A 219 4.60 3.27 -17.04
C ALA A 219 3.25 3.70 -17.60
N LYS A 220 2.21 2.89 -17.41
CA LYS A 220 0.84 3.19 -17.85
C LYS A 220 0.33 4.51 -17.26
N TRP A 221 0.45 4.69 -15.95
CA TRP A 221 -0.21 5.79 -15.24
C TRP A 221 0.66 7.03 -15.04
N LEU A 222 1.99 6.88 -14.92
CA LEU A 222 2.90 7.99 -14.68
C LEU A 222 3.60 8.49 -15.94
N LYS A 223 3.72 7.64 -16.99
CA LYS A 223 4.38 8.00 -18.24
C LYS A 223 3.43 8.03 -19.43
N ASN A 224 2.15 7.69 -19.23
CA ASN A 224 1.17 7.51 -20.29
C ASN A 224 1.65 6.52 -21.38
N GLN A 225 2.26 5.41 -20.95
CA GLN A 225 2.80 4.34 -21.78
C GLN A 225 2.14 3.01 -21.40
N PRO A 226 0.91 2.73 -21.89
CA PRO A 226 0.13 1.56 -21.52
C PRO A 226 0.55 0.27 -22.23
N GLU A 227 1.41 0.34 -23.24
CA GLU A 227 1.70 -0.77 -24.17
C GLU A 227 2.24 -1.99 -23.42
N TRP A 228 3.15 -1.76 -22.48
CA TRP A 228 3.73 -2.83 -21.68
C TRP A 228 2.69 -3.51 -20.78
N TRP A 229 1.86 -2.71 -20.10
CA TRP A 229 0.77 -3.24 -19.29
C TRP A 229 -0.21 -4.04 -20.15
N ASN A 230 -0.63 -3.51 -21.28
CA ASN A 230 -1.60 -4.16 -22.17
C ASN A 230 -1.05 -5.45 -22.80
N ALA A 231 0.27 -5.52 -23.07
CA ALA A 231 0.93 -6.73 -23.54
C ALA A 231 0.98 -7.83 -22.46
N MET A 232 1.21 -7.46 -21.18
CA MET A 232 1.24 -8.42 -20.07
C MET A 232 -0.15 -8.84 -19.62
N TYR A 233 -1.10 -7.93 -19.65
CA TYR A 233 -2.47 -8.09 -19.14
C TYR A 233 -3.50 -7.60 -20.16
N PRO A 234 -3.66 -8.30 -21.29
CA PRO A 234 -4.63 -7.92 -22.30
C PRO A 234 -6.05 -7.95 -21.75
N GLU A 235 -6.85 -6.95 -22.10
CA GLU A 235 -8.28 -6.95 -21.77
C GLU A 235 -8.93 -8.18 -22.40
N LYS A 236 -9.58 -8.98 -21.58
CA LYS A 236 -10.40 -10.09 -22.07
C LYS A 236 -11.74 -9.52 -22.51
N SER A 237 -12.06 -9.63 -23.78
CA SER A 237 -13.45 -9.46 -24.22
C SER A 237 -14.29 -10.55 -23.53
N LEU A 238 -15.26 -10.13 -22.72
CA LEU A 238 -16.30 -11.01 -22.17
C LEU A 238 -17.27 -11.42 -23.29
#